data_a9d22c1214da44b2df79059acf2e5079
#
_entry.id   a9d22c1214da44b2df79059acf2e5079
#
_cell.length_a   1.000
_cell.length_b   1.000
_cell.length_c   1.000
_cell.angle_alpha   90.00
_cell.angle_beta   90.00
_cell.angle_gamma   90.00
#
_symmetry.space_group_name_H-M   'P 1'
#
loop_
_entity.id
_entity.type
_entity.pdbx_description
1 polymer ?
#
loop_
_entity_poly.entity_id
_entity_poly.type
_entity_poly.pdbx_seq_one_letter_code
_entity_poly.pdbx_strand_id
1 'polypeptide(L)'
;MYKRQGHTTASTYGSKIRGAITNNTLSKGTVSDYWLGDAPLNMVTWVESHDNYINDGNWYNMTKEQVILGWAVITARKDGTPLFFDRPYYSSVENEWGMNRIGTEGDDMYKDKSVKAVNFFRTAMIGEDENIVNPNSDSTAVMIERGTKGAVIVNTKDALKTGFETNLADGTYVNRVDGKTEYTVKNGKLTSDADIPANSVVVLYNDGYKEYEAAAEVGVAEDTVFNIQSGKTATVTLTCANTDNAEYALNGAAAVSYKN
;
A
#
# COMPACT_ATOMS: atom_id res chain seq x y z
N MET A 1 -16.16 -1.17 31.75
CA MET A 1 -17.09 -0.20 31.16
C MET A 1 -16.46 0.72 30.12
N TYR A 2 -15.14 0.67 29.90
CA TYR A 2 -14.41 1.54 28.95
C TYR A 2 -14.13 0.91 27.58
N LYS A 3 -14.54 -0.32 27.31
CA LYS A 3 -14.29 -1.04 26.04
C LYS A 3 -15.11 -0.56 24.83
N ARG A 4 -16.00 0.43 24.99
CA ARG A 4 -16.93 0.86 23.92
C ARG A 4 -16.59 2.18 23.22
N GLN A 5 -15.56 2.90 23.63
CA GLN A 5 -15.32 4.27 23.15
C GLN A 5 -13.91 4.56 22.63
N GLY A 6 -13.05 3.55 22.47
CA GLY A 6 -11.69 3.73 21.99
C GLY A 6 -11.23 2.60 21.09
N HIS A 7 -10.19 2.85 20.31
CA HIS A 7 -9.47 1.83 19.57
C HIS A 7 -8.24 1.41 20.34
N THR A 8 -7.88 0.13 20.24
CA THR A 8 -6.65 -0.42 20.83
C THR A 8 -5.62 -0.60 19.75
N THR A 9 -4.39 -0.16 19.97
CA THR A 9 -3.28 -0.41 19.04
C THR A 9 -2.82 -1.86 19.15
N ALA A 10 -2.74 -2.55 18.01
CA ALA A 10 -2.29 -3.93 17.91
C ALA A 10 -0.75 -4.00 17.83
N SER A 11 -0.05 -3.48 18.87
CA SER A 11 1.40 -3.33 18.85
C SER A 11 2.13 -4.67 18.75
N THR A 12 1.68 -5.70 19.48
CA THR A 12 2.24 -7.05 19.41
C THR A 12 2.09 -7.62 17.99
N TYR A 13 0.91 -7.43 17.37
CA TYR A 13 0.68 -7.85 16.00
C TYR A 13 1.64 -7.16 15.02
N GLY A 14 1.75 -5.83 15.11
CA GLY A 14 2.68 -5.07 14.28
C GLY A 14 4.11 -5.60 14.40
N SER A 15 4.60 -5.81 15.62
CA SER A 15 5.93 -6.37 15.86
C SER A 15 6.12 -7.78 15.28
N LYS A 16 5.09 -8.63 15.37
CA LYS A 16 5.12 -9.99 14.79
C LYS A 16 5.20 -9.95 13.26
N ILE A 17 4.41 -9.09 12.61
CA ILE A 17 4.43 -8.92 11.15
C ILE A 17 5.80 -8.38 10.71
N ARG A 18 6.33 -7.35 11.38
CA ARG A 18 7.68 -6.83 11.11
C ARG A 18 8.73 -7.91 11.17
N GLY A 19 8.78 -8.66 12.29
CA GLY A 19 9.74 -9.76 12.48
C GLY A 19 9.60 -10.86 11.42
N ALA A 20 8.38 -11.21 11.03
CA ALA A 20 8.14 -12.22 10.01
C ALA A 20 8.64 -11.78 8.63
N ILE A 21 8.46 -10.51 8.28
CA ILE A 21 8.93 -9.97 6.99
C ILE A 21 10.44 -9.86 6.97
N THR A 22 11.05 -9.27 8.01
CA THR A 22 12.51 -9.08 8.07
C THR A 22 13.28 -10.40 8.12
N ASN A 23 12.69 -11.45 8.70
CA ASN A 23 13.29 -12.78 8.81
C ASN A 23 12.82 -13.76 7.72
N ASN A 24 12.00 -13.31 6.77
CA ASN A 24 11.41 -14.17 5.71
C ASN A 24 10.68 -15.40 6.28
N THR A 25 9.87 -15.19 7.31
CA THR A 25 9.08 -16.24 7.99
C THR A 25 7.58 -15.92 8.00
N LEU A 26 7.12 -15.22 6.97
CA LEU A 26 5.73 -14.82 6.84
C LEU A 26 4.82 -16.01 6.59
N SER A 27 3.86 -16.26 7.48
CA SER A 27 2.96 -17.41 7.41
C SER A 27 1.58 -17.08 7.93
N LYS A 28 0.62 -17.95 7.62
CA LYS A 28 -0.72 -17.95 8.21
C LYS A 28 -0.67 -17.85 9.74
N GLY A 29 0.20 -18.62 10.40
CA GLY A 29 0.31 -18.62 11.86
C GLY A 29 0.69 -17.27 12.44
N THR A 30 1.54 -16.51 11.73
CA THR A 30 1.93 -15.16 12.14
C THR A 30 0.81 -14.14 11.90
N VAL A 31 0.08 -14.29 10.79
CA VAL A 31 -0.89 -13.29 10.33
C VAL A 31 -2.25 -13.45 10.99
N SER A 32 -2.67 -14.67 11.35
CA SER A 32 -4.05 -14.96 11.78
C SER A 32 -4.42 -14.35 13.12
N ASP A 33 -3.50 -14.28 14.08
CA ASP A 33 -3.75 -13.80 15.43
C ASP A 33 -3.37 -12.33 15.56
N TYR A 34 -4.30 -11.51 16.05
CA TYR A 34 -4.04 -10.10 16.34
C TYR A 34 -3.45 -9.85 17.73
N TRP A 35 -3.33 -10.89 18.57
CA TRP A 35 -2.74 -10.82 19.90
C TRP A 35 -3.46 -9.84 20.85
N LEU A 36 -4.75 -9.62 20.63
CA LEU A 36 -5.60 -8.72 21.42
C LEU A 36 -6.76 -9.42 22.13
N GLY A 37 -6.81 -10.76 22.15
CA GLY A 37 -7.95 -11.50 22.69
C GLY A 37 -9.24 -11.20 21.91
N ASP A 38 -10.34 -10.94 22.63
CA ASP A 38 -11.70 -10.91 22.06
C ASP A 38 -12.15 -9.57 21.44
N ALA A 39 -11.25 -8.66 21.07
CA ALA A 39 -11.64 -7.33 20.63
C ALA A 39 -11.10 -6.90 19.24
N PRO A 40 -11.28 -7.69 18.17
CA PRO A 40 -10.69 -7.38 16.88
C PRO A 40 -11.29 -6.17 16.16
N LEU A 41 -12.56 -5.83 16.42
CA LEU A 41 -13.29 -4.82 15.64
C LEU A 41 -12.83 -3.37 15.89
N ASN A 42 -12.26 -3.09 17.05
CA ASN A 42 -11.85 -1.73 17.45
C ASN A 42 -10.34 -1.61 17.60
N MET A 43 -9.57 -2.26 16.75
CA MET A 43 -8.12 -2.18 16.78
C MET A 43 -7.57 -1.31 15.67
N VAL A 44 -6.45 -0.65 15.94
CA VAL A 44 -5.59 -0.02 14.95
C VAL A 44 -4.40 -0.93 14.70
N THR A 45 -4.21 -1.35 13.46
CA THR A 45 -3.07 -2.16 13.03
C THR A 45 -2.03 -1.27 12.37
N TRP A 46 -0.77 -1.56 12.58
CA TRP A 46 0.34 -0.84 11.97
C TRP A 46 1.52 -1.79 11.79
N VAL A 47 2.41 -1.48 10.88
CA VAL A 47 3.66 -2.20 10.66
C VAL A 47 4.84 -1.37 11.14
N GLU A 48 4.81 -0.09 10.88
CA GLU A 48 5.77 0.88 11.37
C GLU A 48 5.04 2.06 12.00
N SER A 49 5.64 2.66 13.02
CA SER A 49 5.19 3.87 13.69
C SER A 49 6.40 4.73 14.00
N HIS A 50 6.16 5.97 14.43
CA HIS A 50 7.24 6.85 14.89
C HIS A 50 8.06 6.22 16.02
N ASP A 51 7.43 5.45 16.93
CA ASP A 51 8.15 4.78 18.02
C ASP A 51 9.11 3.73 17.49
N ASN A 52 8.67 2.84 16.60
CA ASN A 52 9.57 1.83 16.03
C ASN A 52 10.62 2.41 15.11
N TYR A 53 10.31 3.50 14.43
CA TYR A 53 11.21 4.13 13.50
C TYR A 53 12.27 4.97 14.22
N ILE A 54 11.90 5.64 15.32
CA ILE A 54 12.73 6.65 15.96
C ILE A 54 13.15 6.29 17.38
N ASN A 55 12.23 5.79 18.22
CA ASN A 55 12.46 5.69 19.67
C ASN A 55 13.06 4.37 20.14
N ASP A 56 12.90 3.29 19.39
CA ASP A 56 13.37 1.97 19.79
C ASP A 56 14.87 1.74 19.50
N GLY A 57 15.57 2.77 19.05
CA GLY A 57 16.97 2.68 18.64
C GLY A 57 17.18 1.80 17.40
N ASN A 58 16.11 1.50 16.71
CA ASN A 58 16.05 0.63 15.55
C ASN A 58 15.69 1.41 14.29
N TRP A 59 16.40 2.49 14.08
CA TRP A 59 16.25 3.35 12.93
C TRP A 59 16.30 2.55 11.63
N TYR A 60 15.30 2.77 10.77
CA TYR A 60 15.27 2.20 9.44
C TYR A 60 15.48 0.67 9.39
N ASN A 61 14.94 -0.06 10.36
CA ASN A 61 15.07 -1.52 10.44
C ASN A 61 14.47 -2.28 9.29
N MET A 62 13.43 -1.73 8.68
CA MET A 62 12.79 -2.29 7.49
C MET A 62 13.15 -1.44 6.29
N THR A 63 13.44 -2.07 5.16
CA THR A 63 13.51 -1.35 3.89
C THR A 63 12.11 -0.82 3.52
N LYS A 64 12.05 0.12 2.59
CA LYS A 64 10.76 0.63 2.08
C LYS A 64 9.90 -0.50 1.49
N GLU A 65 10.53 -1.41 0.75
CA GLU A 65 9.87 -2.59 0.18
C GLU A 65 9.28 -3.48 1.28
N GLN A 66 10.01 -3.70 2.36
CA GLN A 66 9.51 -4.48 3.49
C GLN A 66 8.32 -3.80 4.20
N VAL A 67 8.34 -2.47 4.33
CA VAL A 67 7.19 -1.72 4.86
C VAL A 67 5.97 -1.88 3.96
N ILE A 68 6.16 -1.83 2.64
CA ILE A 68 5.09 -2.05 1.65
C ILE A 68 4.51 -3.47 1.77
N LEU A 69 5.36 -4.49 1.91
CA LEU A 69 4.90 -5.88 2.16
C LEU A 69 4.06 -5.97 3.44
N GLY A 70 4.52 -5.34 4.51
CA GLY A 70 3.79 -5.29 5.77
C GLY A 70 2.46 -4.54 5.66
N TRP A 71 2.46 -3.41 4.96
CA TRP A 71 1.24 -2.69 4.65
C TRP A 71 0.23 -3.56 3.90
N ALA A 72 0.69 -4.32 2.89
CA ALA A 72 -0.16 -5.22 2.14
C ALA A 72 -0.79 -6.29 3.04
N VAL A 73 -0.04 -6.86 3.98
CA VAL A 73 -0.57 -7.82 4.95
C VAL A 73 -1.68 -7.20 5.79
N ILE A 74 -1.41 -6.11 6.50
CA ILE A 74 -2.39 -5.54 7.45
C ILE A 74 -3.62 -4.94 6.77
N THR A 75 -3.46 -4.45 5.54
CA THR A 75 -4.55 -3.82 4.77
C THR A 75 -5.44 -4.85 4.09
N ALA A 76 -4.90 -5.98 3.66
CA ALA A 76 -5.67 -7.07 3.07
C ALA A 76 -6.61 -7.77 4.08
N ARG A 77 -6.32 -7.67 5.39
CA ARG A 77 -7.11 -8.28 6.47
C ARG A 77 -8.52 -7.71 6.54
N LYS A 78 -9.46 -8.54 7.00
CA LYS A 78 -10.87 -8.16 7.17
C LYS A 78 -11.04 -7.12 8.27
N ASP A 79 -10.43 -7.36 9.41
CA ASP A 79 -10.60 -6.57 10.61
C ASP A 79 -9.43 -5.58 10.84
N GLY A 80 -9.64 -4.68 11.77
CA GLY A 80 -8.69 -3.64 12.12
C GLY A 80 -8.71 -2.43 11.19
N THR A 81 -8.22 -1.32 11.69
CA THR A 81 -8.00 -0.08 10.93
C THR A 81 -6.51 0.05 10.67
N PRO A 82 -6.02 -0.18 9.47
CA PRO A 82 -4.60 -0.05 9.16
C PRO A 82 -4.18 1.42 9.21
N LEU A 83 -3.08 1.68 9.89
CA LEU A 83 -2.43 2.99 9.98
C LEU A 83 -1.12 2.94 9.22
N PHE A 84 -0.97 3.80 8.24
CA PHE A 84 0.25 3.98 7.48
C PHE A 84 1.14 5.02 8.16
N PHE A 85 2.40 4.66 8.43
CA PHE A 85 3.40 5.61 8.88
C PHE A 85 4.19 6.11 7.66
N ASP A 86 4.08 7.40 7.40
CA ASP A 86 4.83 8.04 6.34
C ASP A 86 6.17 8.52 6.91
N ARG A 87 7.25 7.98 6.37
CA ARG A 87 8.62 8.30 6.82
C ARG A 87 8.97 9.74 6.48
N PRO A 88 9.94 10.36 7.18
CA PRO A 88 10.44 11.67 6.82
C PRO A 88 10.97 11.70 5.37
N TYR A 89 10.70 12.77 4.66
CA TYR A 89 11.21 12.98 3.30
C TYR A 89 12.74 12.86 3.26
N TYR A 90 13.28 12.19 2.24
CA TYR A 90 14.70 11.86 2.12
C TYR A 90 15.29 11.03 3.28
N SER A 91 14.48 10.33 4.05
CA SER A 91 15.03 9.40 5.03
C SER A 91 15.68 8.19 4.35
N SER A 92 16.81 7.77 4.89
CA SER A 92 17.57 6.61 4.43
C SER A 92 18.31 5.94 5.59
N VAL A 93 19.03 4.86 5.33
CA VAL A 93 19.88 4.19 6.33
C VAL A 93 20.96 5.13 6.87
N GLU A 94 21.49 6.00 6.02
CA GLU A 94 22.52 6.98 6.37
C GLU A 94 21.96 8.30 6.92
N ASN A 95 20.67 8.54 6.74
CA ASN A 95 19.97 9.73 7.17
C ASN A 95 18.56 9.39 7.64
N GLU A 96 18.46 8.77 8.79
CA GLU A 96 17.18 8.31 9.35
C GLU A 96 16.18 9.44 9.64
N TRP A 97 16.67 10.64 9.89
CA TRP A 97 15.83 11.80 10.15
C TRP A 97 15.33 12.50 8.89
N GLY A 98 15.95 12.25 7.75
CA GLY A 98 15.59 12.90 6.51
C GLY A 98 15.55 14.41 6.61
N MET A 99 14.56 15.02 5.97
CA MET A 99 14.22 16.44 6.12
C MET A 99 13.06 16.56 7.11
N ASN A 100 13.34 16.70 8.39
CA ASN A 100 12.35 16.69 9.48
C ASN A 100 11.82 18.10 9.85
N ARG A 101 11.76 19.03 8.91
CA ARG A 101 11.21 20.35 9.15
C ARG A 101 9.68 20.30 9.19
N ILE A 102 9.09 21.08 10.10
CA ILE A 102 7.63 21.24 10.13
C ILE A 102 7.15 21.80 8.77
N GLY A 103 6.13 21.17 8.20
CA GLY A 103 5.58 21.52 6.90
C GLY A 103 6.30 20.90 5.70
N THR A 104 7.33 20.06 5.92
CA THR A 104 7.92 19.25 4.86
C THR A 104 7.04 18.03 4.58
N GLU A 105 6.92 17.65 3.32
CA GLU A 105 6.24 16.41 2.93
C GLU A 105 6.92 15.19 3.55
N GLY A 106 6.17 14.11 3.71
CA GLY A 106 6.72 12.81 4.02
C GLY A 106 7.32 12.12 2.80
N ASP A 107 7.69 10.87 2.98
CA ASP A 107 8.12 9.98 1.91
C ASP A 107 6.94 9.67 0.97
N ASP A 108 7.22 9.29 -0.25
CA ASP A 108 6.20 8.99 -1.25
C ASP A 108 5.83 7.49 -1.36
N MET A 109 6.17 6.67 -0.35
CA MET A 109 5.80 5.24 -0.32
C MET A 109 4.29 5.01 -0.51
N TYR A 110 3.44 5.92 -0.06
CA TYR A 110 1.99 5.83 -0.26
C TYR A 110 1.58 5.87 -1.74
N LYS A 111 2.45 6.34 -2.63
CA LYS A 111 2.25 6.34 -4.09
C LYS A 111 2.60 5.01 -4.75
N ASP A 112 3.23 4.08 -4.02
CA ASP A 112 3.60 2.77 -4.57
C ASP A 112 2.39 2.02 -5.12
N LYS A 113 2.59 1.31 -6.22
CA LYS A 113 1.53 0.58 -6.91
C LYS A 113 0.90 -0.51 -6.03
N SER A 114 1.70 -1.18 -5.21
CA SER A 114 1.22 -2.21 -4.29
C SER A 114 0.36 -1.59 -3.19
N VAL A 115 0.78 -0.44 -2.63
CA VAL A 115 0.01 0.31 -1.64
C VAL A 115 -1.35 0.72 -2.21
N LYS A 116 -1.36 1.29 -3.41
CA LYS A 116 -2.60 1.68 -4.09
C LYS A 116 -3.50 0.47 -4.34
N ALA A 117 -2.96 -0.60 -4.93
CA ALA A 117 -3.73 -1.78 -5.28
C ALA A 117 -4.38 -2.43 -4.05
N VAL A 118 -3.67 -2.56 -2.94
CA VAL A 118 -4.21 -3.18 -1.73
C VAL A 118 -5.22 -2.28 -1.01
N ASN A 119 -5.07 -0.95 -1.08
CA ASN A 119 -6.05 -0.02 -0.55
C ASN A 119 -7.40 -0.13 -1.29
N PHE A 120 -7.36 -0.21 -2.62
CA PHE A 120 -8.56 -0.46 -3.42
C PHE A 120 -9.16 -1.84 -3.16
N PHE A 121 -8.31 -2.87 -3.05
CA PHE A 121 -8.75 -4.21 -2.66
C PHE A 121 -9.52 -4.19 -1.35
N ARG A 122 -9.00 -3.56 -0.31
CA ARG A 122 -9.69 -3.47 0.99
C ARG A 122 -11.08 -2.88 0.84
N THR A 123 -11.21 -1.82 0.06
CA THR A 123 -12.51 -1.17 -0.18
C THR A 123 -13.46 -2.07 -0.98
N ALA A 124 -12.97 -2.73 -2.03
CA ALA A 124 -13.75 -3.63 -2.86
C ALA A 124 -14.25 -4.87 -2.10
N MET A 125 -13.49 -5.30 -1.09
CA MET A 125 -13.77 -6.52 -0.31
C MET A 125 -14.51 -6.25 1.00
N ILE A 126 -15.12 -5.09 1.19
CA ILE A 126 -15.94 -4.81 2.38
C ILE A 126 -17.09 -5.82 2.47
N GLY A 127 -17.23 -6.44 3.64
CA GLY A 127 -18.27 -7.45 3.91
C GLY A 127 -17.88 -8.89 3.58
N GLU A 128 -16.82 -9.11 2.81
CA GLU A 128 -16.38 -10.47 2.48
C GLU A 128 -15.66 -11.12 3.66
N ASP A 129 -15.87 -12.42 3.83
CA ASP A 129 -15.19 -13.21 4.84
C ASP A 129 -13.71 -13.38 4.52
N GLU A 130 -12.91 -13.63 5.56
CA GLU A 130 -11.48 -13.80 5.43
C GLU A 130 -11.09 -15.28 5.54
N ASN A 131 -10.20 -15.72 4.66
CA ASN A 131 -9.45 -16.95 4.78
C ASN A 131 -7.97 -16.67 4.55
N ILE A 132 -7.10 -17.22 5.39
CA ILE A 132 -5.66 -17.05 5.29
C ILE A 132 -5.03 -18.40 5.04
N VAL A 133 -4.20 -18.48 4.02
CA VAL A 133 -3.51 -19.72 3.63
C VAL A 133 -2.02 -19.49 3.44
N ASN A 134 -1.25 -20.55 3.61
CA ASN A 134 0.14 -20.60 3.18
C ASN A 134 0.18 -21.12 1.75
N PRO A 135 0.60 -20.33 0.77
CA PRO A 135 0.69 -20.81 -0.62
C PRO A 135 1.82 -21.82 -0.84
N ASN A 136 2.77 -21.89 0.09
CA ASN A 136 3.84 -22.88 0.10
C ASN A 136 4.10 -23.44 1.52
N SER A 137 4.89 -24.50 1.61
CA SER A 137 5.29 -25.11 2.89
C SER A 137 6.35 -24.34 3.65
N ASP A 138 7.04 -23.39 3.01
CA ASP A 138 8.26 -22.79 3.53
C ASP A 138 8.03 -21.58 4.44
N SER A 139 6.76 -21.20 4.64
CA SER A 139 6.38 -20.06 5.48
C SER A 139 7.09 -18.75 5.11
N THR A 140 7.25 -18.51 3.81
CA THR A 140 7.86 -17.28 3.27
C THR A 140 6.84 -16.41 2.55
N ALA A 141 5.62 -16.88 2.44
CA ALA A 141 4.52 -16.18 1.80
C ALA A 141 3.19 -16.45 2.49
N VAL A 142 2.27 -15.53 2.34
CA VAL A 142 0.89 -15.66 2.80
C VAL A 142 -0.06 -15.21 1.71
N MET A 143 -1.20 -15.89 1.59
CA MET A 143 -2.33 -15.45 0.79
C MET A 143 -3.51 -15.16 1.70
N ILE A 144 -4.05 -13.96 1.58
CA ILE A 144 -5.22 -13.47 2.32
C ILE A 144 -6.37 -13.36 1.34
N GLU A 145 -7.31 -14.27 1.45
CA GLU A 145 -8.50 -14.32 0.60
C GLU A 145 -9.67 -13.60 1.26
N ARG A 146 -10.50 -12.98 0.44
CA ARG A 146 -11.73 -12.33 0.87
C ARG A 146 -12.90 -12.97 0.11
N GLY A 147 -13.62 -13.86 0.82
CA GLY A 147 -14.63 -14.72 0.21
C GLY A 147 -14.06 -15.50 -0.97
N THR A 148 -14.82 -15.53 -2.06
CA THR A 148 -14.39 -16.08 -3.35
C THR A 148 -14.02 -15.00 -4.38
N LYS A 149 -13.98 -13.73 -3.95
CA LYS A 149 -13.93 -12.58 -4.87
C LYS A 149 -12.54 -12.01 -5.07
N GLY A 150 -11.66 -12.14 -4.10
CA GLY A 150 -10.33 -11.56 -4.22
C GLY A 150 -9.33 -12.14 -3.25
N ALA A 151 -8.04 -11.96 -3.57
CA ALA A 151 -6.92 -12.35 -2.73
C ALA A 151 -5.75 -11.39 -2.86
N VAL A 152 -5.00 -11.26 -1.77
CA VAL A 152 -3.68 -10.62 -1.75
C VAL A 152 -2.66 -11.66 -1.37
N ILE A 153 -1.61 -11.79 -2.18
CA ILE A 153 -0.48 -12.67 -1.92
C ILE A 153 0.73 -11.79 -1.61
N VAL A 154 1.36 -12.04 -0.48
CA VAL A 154 2.59 -11.35 -0.06
C VAL A 154 3.70 -12.39 0.03
N ASN A 155 4.74 -12.22 -0.76
CA ASN A 155 5.91 -13.08 -0.81
C ASN A 155 7.14 -12.32 -0.32
N THR A 156 7.82 -12.85 0.71
CA THR A 156 8.96 -12.18 1.37
C THR A 156 10.32 -12.70 0.94
N LYS A 157 10.39 -13.73 0.10
CA LYS A 157 11.67 -14.37 -0.22
C LYS A 157 11.76 -14.71 -1.72
N ASP A 158 12.20 -15.90 -2.04
CA ASP A 158 12.44 -16.36 -3.40
C ASP A 158 11.16 -16.38 -4.25
N ALA A 159 11.31 -16.41 -5.56
CA ALA A 159 10.17 -16.51 -6.47
C ALA A 159 9.32 -17.75 -6.14
N LEU A 160 8.01 -17.55 -6.03
CA LEU A 160 7.06 -18.56 -5.62
C LEU A 160 6.33 -19.13 -6.83
N LYS A 161 6.43 -20.45 -7.02
CA LYS A 161 5.67 -21.17 -8.03
C LYS A 161 4.18 -21.12 -7.73
N THR A 162 3.38 -20.94 -8.75
CA THR A 162 1.92 -21.06 -8.68
C THR A 162 1.48 -22.52 -8.71
N GLY A 163 0.19 -22.80 -8.58
CA GLY A 163 -0.38 -24.14 -8.56
C GLY A 163 -0.86 -24.56 -7.18
N PHE A 164 -1.09 -23.63 -6.28
CA PHE A 164 -1.62 -23.88 -4.94
C PHE A 164 -3.15 -23.69 -4.86
N GLU A 165 -3.75 -24.24 -3.82
CA GLU A 165 -5.19 -24.21 -3.55
C GLU A 165 -5.66 -22.79 -3.22
N THR A 166 -6.91 -22.45 -3.63
CA THR A 166 -7.54 -21.15 -3.39
C THR A 166 -9.06 -21.29 -3.31
N ASN A 167 -9.69 -20.41 -2.56
CA ASN A 167 -11.15 -20.25 -2.52
C ASN A 167 -11.68 -19.28 -3.59
N LEU A 168 -10.81 -18.63 -4.34
CA LEU A 168 -11.25 -17.75 -5.42
C LEU A 168 -12.17 -18.48 -6.40
N ALA A 169 -13.18 -17.78 -6.90
CA ALA A 169 -14.04 -18.32 -7.95
C ALA A 169 -13.22 -18.62 -9.21
N ASP A 170 -13.63 -19.66 -9.95
CA ASP A 170 -13.00 -20.00 -11.24
C ASP A 170 -13.07 -18.78 -12.18
N GLY A 171 -11.95 -18.49 -12.84
CA GLY A 171 -11.83 -17.35 -13.74
C GLY A 171 -10.40 -16.88 -13.93
N THR A 172 -10.24 -15.82 -14.71
CA THR A 172 -8.97 -15.14 -14.93
C THR A 172 -8.93 -13.83 -14.15
N TYR A 173 -7.84 -13.61 -13.45
CA TYR A 173 -7.57 -12.44 -12.62
C TYR A 173 -6.30 -11.75 -13.10
N VAL A 174 -6.37 -10.47 -13.35
CA VAL A 174 -5.18 -9.66 -13.66
C VAL A 174 -4.62 -9.09 -12.36
N ASN A 175 -3.32 -9.21 -12.15
CA ASN A 175 -2.66 -8.60 -11.00
C ASN A 175 -2.83 -7.08 -11.02
N ARG A 176 -3.48 -6.51 -10.02
CA ARG A 176 -3.79 -5.07 -9.95
C ARG A 176 -2.58 -4.20 -9.61
N VAL A 177 -1.46 -4.81 -9.21
CA VAL A 177 -0.20 -4.09 -8.97
C VAL A 177 0.50 -3.72 -10.28
N ASP A 178 0.57 -4.65 -11.23
CA ASP A 178 1.25 -4.43 -12.51
C ASP A 178 0.31 -4.23 -13.70
N GLY A 179 -0.98 -4.54 -13.52
CA GLY A 179 -2.02 -4.37 -14.54
C GLY A 179 -1.91 -5.30 -15.75
N LYS A 180 -1.10 -6.37 -15.66
CA LYS A 180 -0.81 -7.21 -16.82
C LYS A 180 -0.62 -8.70 -16.55
N THR A 181 -0.03 -9.09 -15.43
CA THR A 181 0.21 -10.52 -15.13
C THR A 181 -1.11 -11.21 -14.83
N GLU A 182 -1.41 -12.28 -15.57
CA GLU A 182 -2.65 -13.04 -15.44
C GLU A 182 -2.45 -14.26 -14.55
N TYR A 183 -3.47 -14.53 -13.76
CA TYR A 183 -3.63 -15.69 -12.90
C TYR A 183 -4.95 -16.37 -13.22
N THR A 184 -4.93 -17.67 -13.42
CA THR A 184 -6.14 -18.46 -13.70
C THR A 184 -6.49 -19.31 -12.50
N VAL A 185 -7.74 -19.24 -12.08
CA VAL A 185 -8.31 -20.16 -11.10
C VAL A 185 -9.19 -21.15 -11.83
N LYS A 186 -8.92 -22.43 -11.61
CA LYS A 186 -9.71 -23.53 -12.14
C LYS A 186 -9.79 -24.65 -11.15
N ASN A 187 -11.02 -25.07 -10.82
CA ASN A 187 -11.27 -26.14 -9.84
C ASN A 187 -10.55 -25.90 -8.50
N GLY A 188 -10.60 -24.67 -7.98
CA GLY A 188 -9.99 -24.32 -6.71
C GLY A 188 -8.45 -24.25 -6.72
N LYS A 189 -7.82 -24.13 -7.87
CA LYS A 189 -6.37 -24.06 -8.03
C LYS A 189 -5.95 -22.81 -8.77
N LEU A 190 -5.05 -22.02 -8.17
CA LEU A 190 -4.48 -20.81 -8.77
C LEU A 190 -3.20 -21.15 -9.54
N THR A 191 -3.17 -20.79 -10.81
CA THR A 191 -2.02 -21.01 -11.70
C THR A 191 -1.68 -19.74 -12.49
N SER A 192 -0.43 -19.62 -12.92
CA SER A 192 0.05 -18.59 -13.84
C SER A 192 1.27 -19.12 -14.58
N ASP A 193 1.52 -18.61 -15.77
CA ASP A 193 2.77 -18.88 -16.51
C ASP A 193 3.98 -18.18 -15.87
N ALA A 194 3.72 -17.12 -15.10
CA ALA A 194 4.75 -16.42 -14.35
C ALA A 194 4.76 -16.83 -12.87
N ASP A 195 5.95 -16.95 -12.31
CA ASP A 195 6.14 -17.08 -10.87
C ASP A 195 5.74 -15.78 -10.16
N ILE A 196 5.33 -15.85 -8.90
CA ILE A 196 5.17 -14.68 -8.05
C ILE A 196 6.57 -14.22 -7.65
N PRO A 197 6.96 -12.98 -7.99
CA PRO A 197 8.32 -12.52 -7.75
C PRO A 197 8.71 -12.54 -6.28
N ALA A 198 10.01 -12.58 -6.02
CA ALA A 198 10.57 -12.36 -4.69
C ALA A 198 10.20 -10.95 -4.17
N ASN A 199 10.01 -10.81 -2.87
CA ASN A 199 9.69 -9.54 -2.21
C ASN A 199 8.58 -8.75 -2.92
N SER A 200 7.44 -9.40 -3.17
CA SER A 200 6.38 -8.82 -3.98
C SER A 200 4.99 -8.99 -3.38
N VAL A 201 4.08 -8.16 -3.89
CA VAL A 201 2.65 -8.20 -3.62
C VAL A 201 1.91 -8.49 -4.91
N VAL A 202 0.98 -9.45 -4.87
CA VAL A 202 0.03 -9.73 -5.94
C VAL A 202 -1.37 -9.46 -5.42
N VAL A 203 -2.16 -8.70 -6.14
CA VAL A 203 -3.54 -8.33 -5.77
C VAL A 203 -4.50 -8.77 -6.87
N LEU A 204 -5.38 -9.69 -6.53
CA LEU A 204 -6.30 -10.35 -7.47
C LEU A 204 -7.75 -10.10 -7.07
N TYR A 205 -8.51 -9.43 -7.90
CA TYR A 205 -9.96 -9.29 -7.80
C TYR A 205 -10.54 -8.69 -9.07
N ASN A 206 -11.81 -8.99 -9.35
CA ASN A 206 -12.53 -8.46 -10.51
C ASN A 206 -13.74 -7.62 -10.05
N ASP A 207 -14.51 -8.13 -9.11
CA ASP A 207 -15.70 -7.44 -8.60
C ASP A 207 -15.32 -6.20 -7.79
N GLY A 208 -15.98 -5.08 -8.09
CA GLY A 208 -15.75 -3.82 -7.41
C GLY A 208 -14.41 -3.14 -7.75
N TYR A 209 -13.67 -3.71 -8.70
CA TYR A 209 -12.47 -3.05 -9.22
C TYR A 209 -12.83 -1.74 -9.92
N LYS A 210 -12.11 -0.71 -9.53
CA LYS A 210 -12.09 0.57 -10.25
C LYS A 210 -10.66 0.83 -10.68
N GLU A 211 -10.48 1.13 -11.95
CA GLU A 211 -9.20 1.60 -12.43
C GLU A 211 -8.87 2.91 -11.73
N TYR A 212 -7.64 3.01 -11.25
CA TYR A 212 -7.17 4.25 -10.66
C TYR A 212 -6.78 5.20 -11.78
N GLU A 213 -7.64 6.16 -12.05
CA GLU A 213 -7.26 7.34 -12.80
C GLU A 213 -6.59 8.30 -11.81
N ALA A 214 -5.28 8.52 -12.00
CA ALA A 214 -4.60 9.53 -11.23
C ALA A 214 -5.31 10.88 -11.44
N ALA A 215 -5.63 11.57 -10.36
CA ALA A 215 -6.21 12.89 -10.46
C ALA A 215 -5.32 13.79 -11.33
N ALA A 216 -5.96 14.61 -12.14
CA ALA A 216 -5.23 15.61 -12.91
C ALA A 216 -4.49 16.56 -11.95
N GLU A 217 -3.21 16.69 -12.12
CA GLU A 217 -2.37 17.58 -11.33
C GLU A 217 -1.89 18.73 -12.22
N VAL A 218 -2.11 19.94 -11.75
CA VAL A 218 -1.51 21.14 -12.33
C VAL A 218 -0.66 21.80 -11.25
N GLY A 219 0.62 21.88 -11.50
CA GLY A 219 1.58 22.46 -10.56
C GLY A 219 2.34 23.62 -11.16
N VAL A 220 2.83 24.49 -10.29
CA VAL A 220 3.86 25.46 -10.59
C VAL A 220 5.14 24.93 -9.97
N ALA A 221 6.28 25.05 -10.66
CA ALA A 221 7.56 24.61 -10.09
C ALA A 221 7.76 25.22 -8.70
N GLU A 222 8.16 24.40 -7.74
CA GLU A 222 8.43 24.84 -6.37
C GLU A 222 9.38 26.04 -6.35
N ASP A 223 9.20 26.91 -5.35
CA ASP A 223 9.98 28.14 -5.13
C ASP A 223 9.78 29.29 -6.16
N THR A 224 8.68 29.28 -6.89
CA THR A 224 8.39 30.39 -7.81
C THR A 224 7.79 31.59 -7.06
N VAL A 225 8.58 32.27 -6.25
CA VAL A 225 8.22 33.60 -5.74
C VAL A 225 8.71 34.64 -6.75
N PHE A 226 7.76 35.26 -7.44
CA PHE A 226 8.08 36.32 -8.40
C PHE A 226 7.94 37.70 -7.77
N ASN A 227 9.06 38.37 -7.53
CA ASN A 227 9.07 39.81 -7.33
C ASN A 227 9.24 40.48 -8.69
N ILE A 228 8.12 40.80 -9.36
CA ILE A 228 8.14 41.48 -10.65
C ILE A 228 8.20 42.97 -10.43
N GLN A 229 9.29 43.57 -10.83
CA GLN A 229 9.40 45.04 -10.89
C GLN A 229 8.48 45.58 -12.00
N SER A 230 7.91 46.75 -11.78
CA SER A 230 7.06 47.42 -12.77
C SER A 230 7.74 47.49 -14.15
N GLY A 231 7.02 47.04 -15.17
CA GLY A 231 7.52 47.01 -16.56
C GLY A 231 8.40 45.80 -16.90
N LYS A 232 8.53 44.79 -16.03
CA LYS A 232 9.20 43.51 -16.30
C LYS A 232 8.19 42.40 -16.44
N THR A 233 8.58 41.32 -17.12
CA THR A 233 7.81 40.10 -17.28
C THR A 233 8.52 38.94 -16.58
N ALA A 234 7.76 38.00 -16.03
CA ALA A 234 8.26 36.72 -15.54
C ALA A 234 7.59 35.61 -16.33
N THR A 235 8.34 34.53 -16.57
CA THR A 235 7.79 33.33 -17.17
C THR A 235 7.48 32.33 -16.07
N VAL A 236 6.24 31.86 -16.00
CA VAL A 236 5.81 30.81 -15.11
C VAL A 236 5.63 29.55 -15.94
N THR A 237 6.33 28.49 -15.57
CA THR A 237 6.13 27.17 -16.20
C THR A 237 5.05 26.43 -15.43
N LEU A 238 3.96 26.09 -16.08
CA LEU A 238 2.92 25.20 -15.57
C LEU A 238 3.26 23.78 -16.00
N THR A 239 3.20 22.85 -15.06
CA THR A 239 3.31 21.42 -15.34
C THR A 239 1.94 20.77 -15.17
N CYS A 240 1.54 19.98 -16.14
CA CYS A 240 0.33 19.18 -16.08
C CYS A 240 0.69 17.72 -16.11
N ALA A 241 0.15 16.94 -15.19
CA ALA A 241 0.29 15.50 -15.15
C ALA A 241 -1.09 14.84 -15.22
N ASN A 242 -1.15 13.66 -15.83
CA ASN A 242 -2.37 12.86 -15.92
C ASN A 242 -3.57 13.53 -16.62
N THR A 243 -3.31 14.51 -17.45
CA THR A 243 -4.36 15.17 -18.27
C THR A 243 -3.78 15.73 -19.55
N ASP A 244 -4.54 15.62 -20.63
CA ASP A 244 -4.22 16.23 -21.93
C ASP A 244 -4.82 17.63 -22.06
N ASN A 245 -5.68 18.01 -21.13
CA ASN A 245 -6.36 19.29 -21.13
C ASN A 245 -6.25 19.95 -19.76
N ALA A 246 -5.68 21.14 -19.73
CA ALA A 246 -5.67 22.00 -18.55
C ALA A 246 -6.11 23.39 -18.94
N GLU A 247 -6.68 24.12 -17.96
CA GLU A 247 -7.07 25.50 -18.13
C GLU A 247 -6.38 26.35 -17.07
N TYR A 248 -5.98 27.56 -17.43
CA TYR A 248 -5.46 28.53 -16.49
C TYR A 248 -6.16 29.87 -16.66
N ALA A 249 -6.27 30.59 -15.57
CA ALA A 249 -6.79 31.97 -15.57
C ALA A 249 -5.85 32.86 -14.77
N LEU A 250 -5.60 34.06 -15.26
CA LEU A 250 -4.79 35.07 -14.58
C LEU A 250 -5.69 36.18 -14.06
N ASN A 251 -5.56 36.53 -12.79
CA ASN A 251 -6.26 37.66 -12.15
C ASN A 251 -7.78 37.64 -12.36
N GLY A 252 -8.42 36.48 -12.40
CA GLY A 252 -9.84 36.34 -12.60
C GLY A 252 -10.32 36.57 -14.05
N ALA A 253 -9.41 36.61 -15.00
CA ALA A 253 -9.75 36.58 -16.44
C ALA A 253 -10.41 35.26 -16.85
N ALA A 254 -11.01 35.24 -18.03
CA ALA A 254 -11.55 33.99 -18.60
C ALA A 254 -10.45 32.92 -18.71
N ALA A 255 -10.81 31.69 -18.39
CA ALA A 255 -9.88 30.57 -18.47
C ALA A 255 -9.39 30.35 -19.91
N VAL A 256 -8.14 30.01 -20.07
CA VAL A 256 -7.49 29.69 -21.34
C VAL A 256 -7.07 28.24 -21.32
N SER A 257 -7.50 27.48 -22.33
CA SER A 257 -7.11 26.09 -22.46
C SER A 257 -5.63 25.95 -22.81
N TYR A 258 -4.93 25.12 -22.08
CA TYR A 258 -3.59 24.67 -22.38
C TYR A 258 -3.65 23.28 -23.02
N LYS A 259 -3.06 23.12 -24.18
CA LYS A 259 -2.86 21.83 -24.82
C LYS A 259 -1.36 21.55 -24.89
N ASN A 260 -0.98 20.37 -24.40
CA ASN A 260 0.36 19.83 -24.61
C ASN A 260 0.64 19.60 -26.09
#